data_8e6f3de9b9d299e7440a5d4c500a829b
#
_entry.id   8e6f3de9b9d299e7440a5d4c500a829b
#
_cell.length_a   1.000
_cell.length_b   1.000
_cell.length_c   1.000
_cell.angle_alpha   90.00
_cell.angle_beta   90.00
_cell.angle_gamma   90.00
#
_symmetry.space_group_name_H-M   'P 1'
#
loop_
_entity.id
_entity.type
_entity.pdbx_description
1 polymer ?
#
loop_
_entity_poly.entity_id
_entity_poly.type
_entity_poly.pdbx_seq_one_letter_code
_entity_poly.pdbx_strand_id
1 'polypeptide(L)'
;MRETTNTKRFAQKIVKRISDKVEKDKKKPVGNQNCLLCTWCTEAQFRGIDVLPRPVYSPRDVVFRFTNANIVKYARKIHFRNKNELNQKVSGGKRFYCHVNWKDSSSGHEFMLLNINGEIYVMDSQAGLLANIDSNDGGYYFRDINYKNSFIVRLDNKELNEDMLKYNGANFTIDFDETEDLKYLL
;
A
#
# COMPACT_ATOMS: atom_id res chain seq x y z
N MET A 1 21.45 -3.18 11.59
CA MET A 1 20.45 -3.46 12.65
C MET A 1 19.60 -2.22 13.03
N ARG A 2 20.18 -1.04 13.31
CA ARG A 2 19.41 0.19 13.64
C ARG A 2 18.51 0.67 12.50
N GLU A 3 18.99 0.65 11.26
CA GLU A 3 18.25 1.11 10.06
C GLU A 3 16.98 0.29 9.81
N THR A 4 17.05 -1.04 9.90
CA THR A 4 15.89 -1.95 9.76
C THR A 4 14.81 -1.66 10.79
N THR A 5 15.23 -1.39 12.05
CA THR A 5 14.31 -1.08 13.15
C THR A 5 13.58 0.25 12.90
N ASN A 6 14.31 1.27 12.42
CA ASN A 6 13.73 2.59 12.13
C ASN A 6 12.73 2.52 10.97
N THR A 7 13.05 1.81 9.89
CA THR A 7 12.12 1.64 8.75
C THR A 7 10.84 0.91 9.17
N LYS A 8 10.94 -0.17 9.96
CA LYS A 8 9.76 -0.87 10.50
C LYS A 8 8.91 0.05 11.39
N ARG A 9 9.54 0.79 12.30
CA ARG A 9 8.84 1.72 13.20
C ARG A 9 8.12 2.83 12.42
N PHE A 10 8.76 3.36 11.39
CA PHE A 10 8.14 4.35 10.51
C PHE A 10 6.95 3.77 9.74
N ALA A 11 7.10 2.59 9.15
CA ALA A 11 6.00 1.88 8.49
C ALA A 11 4.82 1.63 9.45
N GLN A 12 5.09 1.23 10.70
CA GLN A 12 4.06 1.04 11.73
C GLN A 12 3.31 2.34 12.07
N LYS A 13 4.02 3.48 12.16
CA LYS A 13 3.39 4.80 12.38
C LYS A 13 2.41 5.13 11.24
N ILE A 14 2.82 4.93 9.97
CA ILE A 14 1.97 5.16 8.79
C ILE A 14 0.73 4.25 8.84
N VAL A 15 0.93 2.95 9.03
CA VAL A 15 -0.15 1.96 9.13
C VAL A 15 -1.16 2.39 10.19
N LYS A 16 -0.68 2.67 11.41
CA LYS A 16 -1.55 3.08 12.51
C LYS A 16 -2.33 4.36 12.18
N ARG A 17 -1.68 5.37 11.64
CA ARG A 17 -2.31 6.65 11.33
C ARG A 17 -3.44 6.50 10.32
N ILE A 18 -3.23 5.71 9.27
CA ILE A 18 -4.23 5.46 8.23
C ILE A 18 -5.36 4.59 8.76
N SER A 19 -5.05 3.51 9.49
CA SER A 19 -6.08 2.64 10.06
C SER A 19 -6.95 3.35 11.09
N ASP A 20 -6.38 4.21 11.94
CA ASP A 20 -7.14 5.05 12.89
C ASP A 20 -8.13 5.97 12.15
N LYS A 21 -7.74 6.50 10.97
CA LYS A 21 -8.64 7.31 10.13
C LYS A 21 -9.75 6.46 9.51
N VAL A 22 -9.42 5.29 8.99
CA VAL A 22 -10.39 4.34 8.43
C VAL A 22 -11.39 3.92 9.51
N GLU A 23 -10.93 3.61 10.72
CA GLU A 23 -11.80 3.21 11.84
C GLU A 23 -12.79 4.32 12.24
N LYS A 24 -12.33 5.58 12.27
CA LYS A 24 -13.21 6.74 12.49
C LYS A 24 -14.28 6.88 11.42
N ASP A 25 -13.97 6.51 10.18
CA ASP A 25 -14.87 6.63 9.03
C ASP A 25 -15.80 5.41 8.85
N LYS A 26 -15.52 4.26 9.49
CA LYS A 26 -16.37 3.03 9.44
C LYS A 26 -17.81 3.25 9.92
N LYS A 27 -18.05 4.27 10.71
CA LYS A 27 -19.41 4.67 11.12
C LYS A 27 -20.24 5.29 10.00
N LYS A 28 -19.64 5.49 8.80
CA LYS A 28 -20.29 5.99 7.59
C LYS A 28 -20.60 4.82 6.64
N PRO A 29 -21.73 4.82 5.89
CA PRO A 29 -22.31 3.62 5.29
C PRO A 29 -21.47 2.84 4.27
N VAL A 30 -20.27 3.25 3.90
CA VAL A 30 -19.46 2.59 2.82
C VAL A 30 -17.97 2.50 3.12
N GLY A 31 -17.56 2.52 4.39
CA GLY A 31 -16.15 2.60 4.79
C GLY A 31 -15.25 1.39 4.45
N ASN A 32 -15.79 0.28 3.93
CA ASN A 32 -15.03 -0.98 3.80
C ASN A 32 -14.37 -1.22 2.43
N GLN A 33 -14.50 -0.32 1.44
CA GLN A 33 -13.95 -0.52 0.09
C GLN A 33 -12.84 0.49 -0.24
N ASN A 34 -11.95 0.73 0.71
CA ASN A 34 -11.00 1.83 0.65
C ASN A 34 -9.54 1.37 0.47
N CYS A 35 -9.31 0.09 0.17
CA CYS A 35 -7.97 -0.49 0.12
C CYS A 35 -7.04 0.24 -0.85
N LEU A 36 -7.51 0.60 -2.03
CA LEU A 36 -6.73 1.34 -3.02
C LEU A 36 -6.28 2.72 -2.50
N LEU A 37 -7.20 3.49 -1.90
CA LEU A 37 -6.87 4.80 -1.35
C LEU A 37 -5.95 4.70 -0.12
N CYS A 38 -6.15 3.70 0.74
CA CYS A 38 -5.26 3.45 1.87
C CYS A 38 -3.85 3.13 1.39
N THR A 39 -3.70 2.24 0.40
CA THR A 39 -2.42 1.87 -0.19
C THR A 39 -1.73 3.09 -0.81
N TRP A 40 -2.50 3.92 -1.52
CA TRP A 40 -1.98 5.12 -2.13
C TRP A 40 -1.53 6.17 -1.10
N CYS A 41 -2.33 6.43 -0.05
CA CYS A 41 -1.95 7.32 1.05
C CYS A 41 -0.70 6.81 1.78
N THR A 42 -0.56 5.49 1.90
CA THR A 42 0.63 4.86 2.47
C THR A 42 1.88 5.21 1.68
N GLU A 43 1.86 5.05 0.35
CA GLU A 43 3.02 5.41 -0.49
C GLU A 43 3.28 6.92 -0.47
N ALA A 44 2.24 7.75 -0.45
CA ALA A 44 2.40 9.20 -0.36
C ALA A 44 3.08 9.61 0.96
N GLN A 45 2.69 9.02 2.09
CA GLN A 45 3.33 9.28 3.38
C GLN A 45 4.78 8.79 3.43
N PHE A 46 5.13 7.69 2.75
CA PHE A 46 6.54 7.29 2.58
C PHE A 46 7.37 8.34 1.82
N ARG A 47 6.73 9.19 1.03
CA ARG A 47 7.38 10.29 0.28
C ARG A 47 7.30 11.64 1.00
N GLY A 48 6.88 11.65 2.26
CA GLY A 48 6.77 12.88 3.03
C GLY A 48 5.51 13.69 2.73
N ILE A 49 4.51 13.13 2.02
CA ILE A 49 3.26 13.83 1.71
C ILE A 49 2.22 13.46 2.76
N ASP A 50 1.80 14.42 3.56
CA ASP A 50 0.78 14.24 4.58
C ASP A 50 -0.62 14.15 3.97
N VAL A 51 -1.10 12.93 3.77
CA VAL A 51 -2.41 12.65 3.19
C VAL A 51 -3.08 11.47 3.88
N LEU A 52 -4.39 11.56 4.09
CA LEU A 52 -5.20 10.50 4.68
C LEU A 52 -6.32 10.09 3.70
N PRO A 53 -6.74 8.82 3.70
CA PRO A 53 -7.77 8.35 2.80
C PRO A 53 -9.11 9.01 3.12
N ARG A 54 -9.87 9.37 2.08
CA ARG A 54 -11.26 9.79 2.21
C ARG A 54 -12.18 8.57 2.27
N PRO A 55 -13.33 8.68 2.94
CA PRO A 55 -14.37 7.68 2.81
C PRO A 55 -14.80 7.52 1.34
N VAL A 56 -14.95 6.30 0.89
CA VAL A 56 -15.49 5.96 -0.43
C VAL A 56 -16.97 5.66 -0.26
N TYR A 57 -17.83 6.45 -0.88
CA TYR A 57 -19.27 6.29 -0.79
C TYR A 57 -19.83 5.34 -1.83
N SER A 58 -19.08 5.08 -2.90
CA SER A 58 -19.43 4.13 -3.94
C SER A 58 -18.15 3.52 -4.55
N PRO A 59 -18.11 2.21 -4.85
CA PRO A 59 -17.03 1.63 -5.63
C PRO A 59 -16.78 2.35 -6.95
N ARG A 60 -17.82 2.93 -7.54
CA ARG A 60 -17.74 3.70 -8.79
C ARG A 60 -16.94 4.98 -8.64
N ASP A 61 -16.90 5.58 -7.45
CA ASP A 61 -16.15 6.84 -7.23
C ASP A 61 -14.64 6.64 -7.32
N VAL A 62 -14.13 5.44 -7.03
CA VAL A 62 -12.70 5.12 -7.07
C VAL A 62 -12.32 4.40 -8.36
N VAL A 63 -13.12 3.42 -8.80
CA VAL A 63 -12.76 2.50 -9.89
C VAL A 63 -12.75 3.18 -11.25
N PHE A 64 -13.60 4.17 -11.48
CA PHE A 64 -13.70 4.80 -12.81
C PHE A 64 -12.62 5.83 -13.12
N ARG A 65 -11.95 6.39 -12.11
CA ARG A 65 -10.93 7.43 -12.31
C ARG A 65 -9.51 6.93 -12.14
N PHE A 66 -9.32 5.87 -11.36
CA PHE A 66 -8.01 5.39 -10.98
C PHE A 66 -7.96 3.88 -11.12
N THR A 67 -7.48 3.40 -12.25
CA THR A 67 -7.18 1.97 -12.38
C THR A 67 -6.01 1.62 -11.44
N ASN A 68 -6.00 0.41 -10.94
CA ASN A 68 -5.06 -0.15 -9.95
C ASN A 68 -3.56 0.07 -10.25
N ALA A 69 -3.22 0.56 -11.44
CA ALA A 69 -1.85 0.85 -11.84
C ALA A 69 -1.49 2.34 -11.76
N ASN A 70 -2.45 3.24 -11.45
CA ASN A 70 -2.23 4.69 -11.58
C ASN A 70 -1.72 5.38 -10.31
N ILE A 71 -1.30 4.63 -9.29
CA ILE A 71 -0.64 5.20 -8.10
C ILE A 71 0.63 5.97 -8.50
N VAL A 72 1.36 5.46 -9.48
CA VAL A 72 2.57 6.09 -10.02
C VAL A 72 2.46 6.25 -11.53
N LYS A 73 3.15 7.26 -12.07
CA LYS A 73 3.29 7.45 -13.52
C LYS A 73 4.05 6.28 -14.15
N TYR A 74 3.67 5.88 -15.34
CA TYR A 74 4.30 4.80 -16.11
C TYR A 74 4.39 3.46 -15.35
N ALA A 75 3.35 3.16 -14.57
CA ALA A 75 3.24 1.92 -13.83
C ALA A 75 3.26 0.71 -14.77
N ARG A 76 4.06 -0.29 -14.42
CA ARG A 76 4.09 -1.57 -15.12
C ARG A 76 3.62 -2.67 -14.17
N LYS A 77 2.58 -3.40 -14.56
CA LYS A 77 2.14 -4.59 -13.84
C LYS A 77 3.16 -5.72 -14.00
N ILE A 78 3.54 -6.33 -12.89
CA ILE A 78 4.44 -7.47 -12.82
C ILE A 78 3.63 -8.63 -12.26
N HIS A 79 3.26 -9.58 -13.10
CA HIS A 79 2.53 -10.78 -12.69
C HIS A 79 3.46 -11.79 -12.06
N PHE A 80 2.93 -12.64 -11.18
CA PHE A 80 3.63 -13.73 -10.51
C PHE A 80 2.73 -14.96 -10.40
N ARG A 81 3.32 -16.16 -10.44
CA ARG A 81 2.58 -17.42 -10.50
C ARG A 81 2.45 -18.11 -9.15
N ASN A 82 3.28 -17.73 -8.21
CA ASN A 82 3.31 -18.27 -6.85
C ASN A 82 4.08 -17.31 -5.92
N LYS A 83 4.06 -17.61 -4.62
CA LYS A 83 4.73 -16.81 -3.60
C LYS A 83 6.25 -16.73 -3.77
N ASN A 84 6.91 -17.81 -4.21
CA ASN A 84 8.36 -17.82 -4.44
C ASN A 84 8.76 -16.85 -5.55
N GLU A 85 8.02 -16.86 -6.67
CA GLU A 85 8.24 -15.91 -7.75
C GLU A 85 7.95 -14.46 -7.31
N LEU A 86 6.92 -14.24 -6.50
CA LEU A 86 6.65 -12.93 -5.90
C LEU A 86 7.85 -12.45 -5.09
N ASN A 87 8.38 -13.28 -4.19
CA ASN A 87 9.53 -12.92 -3.35
C ASN A 87 10.75 -12.56 -4.21
N GLN A 88 11.04 -13.30 -5.28
CA GLN A 88 12.12 -12.99 -6.22
C GLN A 88 11.92 -11.62 -6.90
N LYS A 89 10.69 -11.29 -7.31
CA LYS A 89 10.39 -10.01 -7.98
C LYS A 89 10.45 -8.82 -7.03
N VAL A 90 10.05 -9.01 -5.78
CA VAL A 90 10.10 -7.97 -4.76
C VAL A 90 11.53 -7.71 -4.26
N SER A 91 12.45 -8.68 -4.37
CA SER A 91 13.84 -8.53 -3.92
C SER A 91 14.61 -7.40 -4.64
N GLY A 92 14.19 -7.02 -5.86
CA GLY A 92 14.82 -5.98 -6.67
C GLY A 92 14.40 -4.55 -6.34
N GLY A 93 13.58 -4.32 -5.33
CA GLY A 93 13.09 -2.98 -4.96
C GLY A 93 12.74 -2.88 -3.49
N LYS A 94 12.31 -1.70 -3.06
CA LYS A 94 11.98 -1.41 -1.66
C LYS A 94 10.48 -1.44 -1.39
N ARG A 95 9.66 -0.85 -2.27
CA ARG A 95 8.20 -0.70 -2.08
C ARG A 95 7.44 -1.09 -3.33
N PHE A 96 6.37 -1.86 -3.12
CA PHE A 96 5.49 -2.30 -4.20
C PHE A 96 4.02 -2.16 -3.78
N TYR A 97 3.20 -1.67 -4.70
CA TYR A 97 1.77 -1.90 -4.65
C TYR A 97 1.50 -3.35 -5.00
N CYS A 98 0.62 -4.01 -4.27
CA CYS A 98 0.18 -5.37 -4.52
C CYS A 98 -1.33 -5.41 -4.67
N HIS A 99 -1.79 -5.99 -5.77
CA HIS A 99 -3.18 -6.34 -6.03
C HIS A 99 -3.32 -7.85 -6.02
N VAL A 100 -4.18 -8.35 -5.16
CA VAL A 100 -4.55 -9.76 -5.12
C VAL A 100 -6.02 -9.93 -5.45
N ASN A 101 -6.33 -10.92 -6.29
CA ASN A 101 -7.69 -11.39 -6.49
C ASN A 101 -7.90 -12.69 -5.71
N TRP A 102 -9.03 -12.82 -5.04
CA TRP A 102 -9.36 -14.05 -4.34
C TRP A 102 -9.79 -15.13 -5.34
N LYS A 103 -9.49 -16.41 -5.05
CA LYS A 103 -10.03 -17.53 -5.79
C LYS A 103 -11.56 -17.52 -5.65
N ASP A 104 -12.23 -17.95 -6.69
CA ASP A 104 -13.69 -18.11 -6.71
C ASP A 104 -14.50 -16.85 -6.33
N SER A 105 -13.88 -15.68 -6.47
CA SER A 105 -14.48 -14.39 -6.16
C SER A 105 -14.16 -13.36 -7.23
N SER A 106 -15.11 -12.43 -7.46
CA SER A 106 -14.87 -11.23 -8.24
C SER A 106 -14.22 -10.11 -7.44
N SER A 107 -13.98 -10.33 -6.14
CA SER A 107 -13.35 -9.37 -5.25
C SER A 107 -11.84 -9.58 -5.16
N GLY A 108 -11.15 -8.50 -4.80
CA GLY A 108 -9.72 -8.49 -4.56
C GLY A 108 -9.37 -7.55 -3.42
N HIS A 109 -8.09 -7.41 -3.16
CA HIS A 109 -7.58 -6.49 -2.14
C HIS A 109 -6.29 -5.84 -2.58
N GLU A 110 -6.06 -4.61 -2.10
CA GLU A 110 -4.87 -3.84 -2.38
C GLU A 110 -4.14 -3.48 -1.09
N PHE A 111 -2.83 -3.64 -1.11
CA PHE A 111 -1.92 -3.32 -0.01
C PHE A 111 -0.52 -3.07 -0.54
N MET A 112 0.41 -2.71 0.33
CA MET A 112 1.82 -2.57 -0.04
C MET A 112 2.63 -3.80 0.39
N LEU A 113 3.68 -4.08 -0.40
CA LEU A 113 4.79 -4.91 0.02
C LEU A 113 6.00 -4.02 0.27
N LEU A 114 6.63 -4.20 1.42
CA LEU A 114 7.80 -3.47 1.84
C LEU A 114 8.97 -4.44 1.99
N ASN A 115 10.02 -4.24 1.20
CA ASN A 115 11.27 -5.00 1.35
C ASN A 115 12.23 -4.23 2.25
N ILE A 116 12.54 -4.80 3.39
CA ILE A 116 13.49 -4.24 4.36
C ILE A 116 14.66 -5.21 4.50
N ASN A 117 15.78 -4.92 3.85
CA ASN A 117 17.01 -5.73 3.91
C ASN A 117 16.78 -7.22 3.55
N GLY A 118 15.94 -7.48 2.54
CA GLY A 118 15.64 -8.84 2.06
C GLY A 118 14.45 -9.50 2.75
N GLU A 119 13.95 -8.95 3.85
CA GLU A 119 12.69 -9.41 4.46
C GLU A 119 11.49 -8.66 3.86
N ILE A 120 10.48 -9.40 3.44
CA ILE A 120 9.27 -8.83 2.82
C ILE A 120 8.16 -8.74 3.84
N TYR A 121 7.55 -7.56 3.94
CA TYR A 121 6.42 -7.28 4.82
C TYR A 121 5.18 -6.94 4.00
N VAL A 122 4.06 -7.52 4.39
CA VAL A 122 2.71 -7.05 4.02
C VAL A 122 2.40 -5.83 4.87
N MET A 123 2.06 -4.74 4.23
CA MET A 123 1.67 -3.49 4.87
C MET A 123 0.27 -3.12 4.40
N ASP A 124 -0.73 -3.51 5.17
CA ASP A 124 -2.14 -3.21 4.93
C ASP A 124 -2.63 -2.11 5.87
N SER A 125 -2.61 -0.89 5.40
CA SER A 125 -3.01 0.27 6.20
C SER A 125 -4.53 0.36 6.40
N GLN A 126 -5.34 -0.32 5.60
CA GLN A 126 -6.77 -0.43 5.85
C GLN A 126 -7.05 -1.34 7.05
N ALA A 127 -6.36 -2.46 7.13
CA ALA A 127 -6.50 -3.43 8.23
C ALA A 127 -5.67 -3.08 9.48
N GLY A 128 -4.77 -2.10 9.38
CA GLY A 128 -3.85 -1.77 10.47
C GLY A 128 -2.72 -2.79 10.66
N LEU A 129 -2.35 -3.52 9.58
CA LEU A 129 -1.39 -4.63 9.62
C LEU A 129 -0.03 -4.26 9.02
N LEU A 130 1.04 -4.57 9.75
CA LEU A 130 2.40 -4.71 9.23
C LEU A 130 2.95 -6.05 9.70
N ALA A 131 3.05 -7.03 8.81
CA ALA A 131 3.47 -8.39 9.14
C ALA A 131 4.44 -8.96 8.09
N ASN A 132 5.41 -9.77 8.54
CA ASN A 132 6.27 -10.50 7.62
C ASN A 132 5.42 -11.44 6.74
N ILE A 133 5.73 -11.48 5.43
CA ILE A 133 4.98 -12.28 4.45
C ILE A 133 4.97 -13.79 4.76
N ASP A 134 5.95 -14.27 5.52
CA ASP A 134 6.08 -15.67 5.93
C ASP A 134 5.44 -15.97 7.30
N SER A 135 4.98 -14.94 8.03
CA SER A 135 4.17 -15.11 9.23
C SER A 135 2.75 -15.59 8.91
N ASN A 136 2.02 -16.05 9.92
CA ASN A 136 0.62 -16.43 9.76
C ASN A 136 -0.24 -15.30 9.22
N ASP A 137 -0.06 -14.08 9.75
CA ASP A 137 -0.84 -12.90 9.38
C ASP A 137 -0.50 -12.41 7.97
N GLY A 138 0.78 -12.24 7.65
CA GLY A 138 1.21 -11.80 6.32
C GLY A 138 0.96 -12.87 5.25
N GLY A 139 1.16 -14.15 5.59
CA GLY A 139 0.92 -15.28 4.70
C GLY A 139 -0.56 -15.49 4.36
N TYR A 140 -1.48 -15.04 5.24
CA TYR A 140 -2.92 -15.11 5.01
C TYR A 140 -3.31 -14.48 3.66
N TYR A 141 -2.73 -13.35 3.28
CA TYR A 141 -3.01 -12.62 2.04
C TYR A 141 -2.72 -13.42 0.77
N PHE A 142 -1.96 -14.52 0.86
CA PHE A 142 -1.51 -15.30 -0.30
C PHE A 142 -2.02 -16.75 -0.31
N ARG A 143 -2.89 -17.14 0.64
CA ARG A 143 -3.38 -18.53 0.74
C ARG A 143 -4.34 -18.88 -0.39
N ASP A 144 -5.32 -18.03 -0.65
CA ASP A 144 -6.44 -18.31 -1.55
C ASP A 144 -6.58 -17.28 -2.66
N ILE A 145 -5.43 -16.86 -3.25
CA ILE A 145 -5.43 -15.90 -4.34
C ILE A 145 -5.41 -16.57 -5.72
N ASN A 146 -6.01 -15.89 -6.67
CA ASN A 146 -5.89 -16.19 -8.09
C ASN A 146 -4.62 -15.52 -8.63
N TYR A 147 -3.52 -16.24 -8.69
CA TYR A 147 -2.23 -15.72 -9.15
C TYR A 147 -2.28 -15.14 -10.57
N LYS A 148 -3.11 -15.68 -11.46
CA LYS A 148 -3.24 -15.21 -12.85
C LYS A 148 -3.71 -13.75 -12.93
N ASN A 149 -4.58 -13.35 -12.00
CA ASN A 149 -5.17 -12.02 -11.97
C ASN A 149 -4.51 -11.09 -10.93
N SER A 150 -3.53 -11.61 -10.18
CA SER A 150 -2.79 -10.84 -9.19
C SER A 150 -1.52 -10.26 -9.80
N PHE A 151 -1.09 -9.10 -9.30
CA PHE A 151 0.11 -8.44 -9.80
C PHE A 151 0.68 -7.47 -8.76
N ILE A 152 1.93 -7.08 -8.98
CA ILE A 152 2.57 -6.00 -8.23
C ILE A 152 3.00 -4.88 -9.17
N VAL A 153 3.18 -3.67 -8.60
CA VAL A 153 3.76 -2.52 -9.28
C VAL A 153 4.84 -1.94 -8.38
N ARG A 154 6.06 -1.79 -8.91
CA ARG A 154 7.14 -1.14 -8.16
C ARG A 154 6.88 0.35 -8.03
N LEU A 155 7.02 0.91 -6.83
CA LEU A 155 6.69 2.28 -6.49
C LEU A 155 7.91 3.16 -6.23
N ASP A 156 8.92 2.65 -5.53
CA ASP A 156 10.05 3.40 -4.98
C ASP A 156 10.93 4.12 -6.04
N ASN A 157 10.86 3.71 -7.30
CA ASN A 157 11.59 4.31 -8.41
C ASN A 157 10.73 5.06 -9.44
N LYS A 158 9.50 5.43 -9.06
CA LYS A 158 8.51 6.08 -9.94
C LYS A 158 7.96 7.35 -9.31
N GLU A 159 7.55 8.30 -10.13
CA GLU A 159 6.82 9.48 -9.67
C GLU A 159 5.38 9.14 -9.29
N LEU A 160 4.86 9.76 -8.23
CA LEU A 160 3.45 9.65 -7.89
C LEU A 160 2.56 10.27 -8.97
N ASN A 161 1.37 9.73 -9.11
CA ASN A 161 0.32 10.34 -9.90
C ASN A 161 -0.37 11.43 -9.07
N GLU A 162 -0.10 12.69 -9.37
CA GLU A 162 -0.61 13.85 -8.63
C GLU A 162 -2.14 13.99 -8.67
N ASP A 163 -2.81 13.41 -9.67
CA ASP A 163 -4.29 13.46 -9.75
C ASP A 163 -4.94 12.74 -8.58
N MET A 164 -4.29 11.71 -8.04
CA MET A 164 -4.73 11.05 -6.81
C MET A 164 -4.62 11.97 -5.59
N LEU A 165 -3.58 12.82 -5.52
CA LEU A 165 -3.41 13.82 -4.46
C LEU A 165 -4.57 14.81 -4.46
N LYS A 166 -4.92 15.34 -5.62
CA LYS A 166 -6.05 16.27 -5.80
C LYS A 166 -7.37 15.64 -5.38
N TYR A 167 -7.59 14.36 -5.73
CA TYR A 167 -8.79 13.64 -5.36
C TYR A 167 -8.94 13.50 -3.83
N ASN A 168 -7.86 13.21 -3.11
CA ASN A 168 -7.88 13.09 -1.66
C ASN A 168 -7.89 14.46 -0.94
N GLY A 169 -7.79 15.56 -1.68
CA GLY A 169 -7.76 16.92 -1.09
C GLY A 169 -6.51 17.17 -0.28
N ALA A 170 -5.41 16.55 -0.66
CA ALA A 170 -4.12 16.81 -0.08
C ALA A 170 -3.71 18.24 -0.40
N ASN A 171 -3.66 19.11 0.60
CA ASN A 171 -2.83 20.29 0.54
C ASN A 171 -1.39 19.80 0.66
N PHE A 172 -0.53 20.21 -0.27
CA PHE A 172 0.90 19.92 -0.25
C PHE A 172 1.60 20.72 0.86
N THR A 173 1.34 20.40 2.10
CA THR A 173 2.15 20.85 3.22
C THR A 173 2.96 19.64 3.67
N ILE A 174 4.24 19.68 3.35
CA ILE A 174 5.24 18.78 3.94
C ILE A 174 5.41 19.25 5.38
N ASP A 175 4.62 18.69 6.27
CA ASP A 175 4.77 18.92 7.68
C ASP A 175 5.21 17.61 8.34
N PHE A 176 6.43 17.19 8.01
CA PHE A 176 7.15 16.21 8.77
C PHE A 176 8.24 16.94 9.56
N ASP A 177 7.98 17.12 10.83
CA ASP A 177 9.00 17.52 11.83
C ASP A 177 10.08 16.45 12.04
N GLU A 178 10.03 15.35 11.26
CA GLU A 178 10.93 14.21 11.33
C GLU A 178 11.70 14.00 10.01
N THR A 179 12.39 15.04 9.53
CA THR A 179 13.29 14.95 8.36
C THR A 179 14.44 13.95 8.54
N GLU A 180 14.74 13.52 9.75
CA GLU A 180 15.70 12.45 9.99
C GLU A 180 15.22 11.05 9.54
N ASP A 181 13.92 10.77 9.64
CA ASP A 181 13.39 9.45 9.26
C ASP A 181 13.36 9.23 7.74
N LEU A 182 13.33 10.30 6.93
CA LEU A 182 13.34 10.22 5.46
C LEU A 182 14.70 9.82 4.87
N LYS A 183 15.82 10.07 5.56
CA LYS A 183 17.16 9.67 5.11
C LYS A 183 17.30 8.15 4.90
N TYR A 184 16.49 7.36 5.56
CA TYR A 184 16.57 5.89 5.52
C TYR A 184 15.67 5.26 4.47
N LEU A 185 14.89 6.07 3.73
CA LEU A 185 13.86 5.60 2.79
C LEU A 185 14.22 5.87 1.32
N LEU A 186 15.23 6.69 1.08
CA LEU A 186 15.79 6.99 -0.24
C LEU A 186 17.00 6.09 -0.53
#